data_268d1a452a8facdddc32adebc5a6d24f
#
_entry.id   268d1a452a8facdddc32adebc5a6d24f
#
_cell.length_a   1.000
_cell.length_b   1.000
_cell.length_c   1.000
_cell.angle_alpha   90.00
_cell.angle_beta   90.00
_cell.angle_gamma   90.00
#
_symmetry.space_group_name_H-M   'P 1'
#
loop_
_entity.id
_entity.type
_entity.pdbx_description
1 polymer ?
#
loop_
_entity_poly.entity_id
_entity_poly.type
_entity_poly.pdbx_seq_one_letter_code
_entity_poly.pdbx_strand_id
1 'polypeptide(L)'
;VLLVPLLAGCATAFTNLTPQIQERNAAGQYPVETAMDCSRQALRWDSIQPKIIVGNQAYPMSPTPLMTNRWEGFVPVPPGTTTVRYHYKFDFEYNAFGKPKPDSTVSPEYTLRIKGQ
;
A
#
# COMPACT_ATOMS: atom_id res chain seq x y z
N VAL A 1 -16.74 15.52 -22.35
CA VAL A 1 -16.54 15.47 -21.80
C VAL A 1 -16.14 15.08 -20.82
N LEU A 2 -16.00 15.08 -20.37
CA LEU A 2 -15.77 14.80 -19.55
C LEU A 2 -15.37 14.87 -18.54
N LEU A 3 -15.39 14.92 -17.86
CA LEU A 3 -15.12 15.02 -16.97
C LEU A 3 -14.84 14.66 -15.98
N VAL A 4 -14.59 14.58 -15.63
CA VAL A 4 -14.31 14.21 -14.69
C VAL A 4 -14.13 14.33 -13.55
N PRO A 5 -14.28 14.18 -13.01
CA PRO A 5 -14.23 14.37 -11.83
C PRO A 5 -13.48 14.30 -10.81
N LEU A 6 -13.20 14.41 -10.73
CA LEU A 6 -12.39 14.33 -9.96
C LEU A 6 -12.56 14.60 -8.76
N LEU A 7 -12.99 14.59 -8.84
CA LEU A 7 -13.13 14.93 -7.82
C LEU A 7 -12.97 14.51 -6.72
N ALA A 8 -13.32 14.05 -6.67
CA ALA A 8 -13.54 13.57 -5.49
C ALA A 8 -12.47 13.21 -4.65
N GLY A 9 -11.77 12.37 -4.93
CA GLY A 9 -10.87 11.79 -4.01
C GLY A 9 -9.64 12.59 -3.78
N CYS A 10 -8.88 12.15 -2.88
CA CYS A 10 -7.54 12.56 -2.66
C CYS A 10 -6.75 12.24 -3.91
N ALA A 11 -6.00 13.17 -4.40
CA ALA A 11 -5.05 12.89 -5.47
C ALA A 11 -3.88 12.16 -4.82
N THR A 12 -4.00 10.84 -4.70
CA THR A 12 -2.97 10.04 -4.05
C THR A 12 -1.97 9.54 -5.06
N ALA A 13 -0.73 9.46 -4.64
CA ALA A 13 0.33 8.87 -5.42
C ALA A 13 1.14 7.94 -4.55
N PHE A 14 1.24 6.69 -4.98
CA PHE A 14 2.06 5.70 -4.30
C PHE A 14 3.44 5.66 -4.93
N THR A 15 4.46 5.53 -4.09
CA THR A 15 5.81 5.23 -4.53
C THR A 15 6.20 3.91 -3.89
N ASN A 16 6.40 2.89 -4.71
CA ASN A 16 6.79 1.58 -4.20
C ASN A 16 8.27 1.61 -3.87
N LEU A 17 8.59 1.41 -2.59
CA LEU A 17 9.95 1.43 -2.09
C LEU A 17 10.52 0.03 -1.92
N THR A 18 9.79 -0.98 -2.31
CA THR A 18 10.16 -2.38 -2.14
C THR A 18 11.24 -2.78 -3.13
N PRO A 19 12.32 -3.41 -2.67
CA PRO A 19 13.24 -4.06 -3.61
C PRO A 19 12.47 -5.14 -4.37
N GLN A 20 12.45 -5.04 -5.69
CA GLN A 20 11.60 -5.93 -6.49
C GLN A 20 12.20 -7.31 -6.66
N ILE A 21 13.48 -7.45 -6.37
CA ILE A 21 14.17 -8.74 -6.39
C ILE A 21 14.76 -8.94 -5.00
N GLN A 22 14.37 -10.04 -4.36
CA GLN A 22 14.83 -10.34 -3.01
C GLN A 22 15.33 -11.78 -2.96
N GLU A 23 16.31 -12.02 -2.08
CA GLU A 23 16.84 -13.35 -1.89
C GLU A 23 15.91 -14.20 -1.06
N ARG A 24 15.82 -15.47 -1.41
CA ARG A 24 15.02 -16.43 -0.65
C ARG A 24 15.54 -16.50 0.78
N ASN A 25 14.62 -16.44 1.76
CA ASN A 25 15.01 -16.53 3.14
C ASN A 25 14.25 -17.64 3.84
N ALA A 26 14.77 -18.06 5.01
CA ALA A 26 14.19 -19.20 5.74
C ALA A 26 12.83 -18.88 6.33
N ALA A 27 12.57 -17.61 6.64
CA ALA A 27 11.29 -17.22 7.24
C ALA A 27 10.15 -17.22 6.25
N GLY A 28 10.44 -17.12 4.94
CA GLY A 28 9.39 -17.05 3.93
C GLY A 28 8.61 -15.76 3.98
N GLN A 29 9.12 -14.74 4.63
CA GLN A 29 8.49 -13.42 4.76
C GLN A 29 9.36 -12.38 4.10
N TYR A 30 8.78 -11.58 3.22
CA TYR A 30 9.55 -10.65 2.40
C TYR A 30 9.06 -9.23 2.62
N PRO A 31 9.97 -8.30 2.97
CA PRO A 31 9.55 -6.94 3.29
C PRO A 31 9.08 -6.19 2.07
N VAL A 32 8.01 -5.44 2.25
CA VAL A 32 7.53 -4.49 1.26
C VAL A 32 7.31 -3.16 1.95
N GLU A 33 7.49 -2.08 1.22
CA GLU A 33 7.38 -0.75 1.78
C GLU A 33 6.86 0.19 0.70
N THR A 34 6.02 1.13 1.11
CA THR A 34 5.49 2.13 0.20
C THR A 34 5.40 3.48 0.88
N ALA A 35 5.55 4.51 0.08
CA ALA A 35 5.21 5.87 0.48
C ALA A 35 3.93 6.28 -0.25
N MET A 36 3.15 7.14 0.39
CA MET A 36 1.96 7.69 -0.25
C MET A 36 1.94 9.20 -0.03
N ASP A 37 1.71 9.92 -1.10
CA ASP A 37 1.48 11.35 -1.05
C ASP A 37 0.02 11.63 -1.36
N CYS A 38 -0.52 12.65 -0.72
CA CYS A 38 -1.88 13.06 -0.92
C CYS A 38 -1.96 14.57 -0.83
N SER A 39 -2.49 15.21 -1.86
CA SER A 39 -2.62 16.66 -1.88
C SER A 39 -3.83 17.16 -1.09
N ARG A 40 -4.68 16.24 -0.63
CA ARG A 40 -5.92 16.61 0.03
C ARG A 40 -5.67 16.89 1.50
N GLN A 41 -5.95 18.12 1.93
CA GLN A 41 -5.73 18.49 3.31
C GLN A 41 -6.74 17.88 4.26
N ALA A 42 -7.89 17.50 3.74
CA ALA A 42 -8.95 16.91 4.58
C ALA A 42 -8.68 15.46 4.96
N LEU A 43 -7.64 14.84 4.45
CA LEU A 43 -7.28 13.48 4.79
C LEU A 43 -6.89 13.40 6.26
N ARG A 44 -7.48 12.46 6.96
CA ARG A 44 -7.12 12.17 8.34
C ARG A 44 -6.04 11.10 8.34
N TRP A 45 -4.79 11.52 8.49
CA TRP A 45 -3.64 10.62 8.39
C TRP A 45 -3.65 9.53 9.44
N ASP A 46 -4.19 9.81 10.62
CA ASP A 46 -4.28 8.84 11.70
C ASP A 46 -5.37 7.78 11.47
N SER A 47 -6.21 7.97 10.48
CA SER A 47 -7.24 7.00 10.13
C SER A 47 -6.79 5.98 9.10
N ILE A 48 -5.60 6.13 8.55
CA ILE A 48 -5.14 5.27 7.45
C ILE A 48 -4.95 3.85 7.96
N GLN A 49 -5.56 2.90 7.22
CA GLN A 49 -5.41 1.48 7.45
C GLN A 49 -4.76 0.88 6.21
N PRO A 50 -3.43 0.75 6.22
CA PRO A 50 -2.71 0.30 5.03
C PRO A 50 -2.69 -1.22 4.94
N LYS A 51 -2.87 -1.73 3.74
CA LYS A 51 -2.87 -3.18 3.50
C LYS A 51 -2.10 -3.50 2.24
N ILE A 52 -1.47 -4.67 2.25
CA ILE A 52 -0.87 -5.27 1.07
C ILE A 52 -1.83 -6.33 0.59
N ILE A 53 -2.23 -6.27 -0.68
CA ILE A 53 -3.16 -7.22 -1.24
C ILE A 53 -2.42 -8.18 -2.16
N VAL A 54 -2.53 -9.46 -1.88
CA VAL A 54 -1.96 -10.53 -2.70
C VAL A 54 -3.11 -11.50 -3.02
N GLY A 55 -3.55 -11.51 -4.26
CA GLY A 55 -4.74 -12.27 -4.61
C GLY A 55 -5.94 -11.78 -3.84
N ASN A 56 -6.54 -12.65 -3.05
CA ASN A 56 -7.66 -12.28 -2.19
C ASN A 56 -7.27 -12.19 -0.71
N GLN A 57 -5.97 -12.14 -0.42
CA GLN A 57 -5.48 -12.00 0.95
C GLN A 57 -5.03 -10.56 1.19
N ALA A 58 -5.27 -10.07 2.40
CA ALA A 58 -4.86 -8.74 2.81
C ALA A 58 -3.94 -8.87 4.02
N TYR A 59 -2.79 -8.22 3.94
CA TYR A 59 -1.80 -8.23 5.02
C TYR A 59 -1.63 -6.81 5.53
N PRO A 60 -1.70 -6.61 6.86
CA PRO A 60 -1.60 -5.26 7.41
C PRO A 60 -0.19 -4.73 7.29
N MET A 61 -0.09 -3.40 7.24
CA MET A 61 1.18 -2.69 7.27
C MET A 61 1.24 -1.83 8.50
N SER A 62 2.46 -1.48 8.89
CA SER A 62 2.71 -0.59 10.02
C SER A 62 3.44 0.65 9.55
N PRO A 63 3.26 1.78 10.22
CA PRO A 63 4.02 2.99 9.88
C PRO A 63 5.51 2.72 10.04
N THR A 64 6.29 3.21 9.07
CA THR A 64 7.74 3.14 9.17
C THR A 64 8.19 4.12 10.25
N PRO A 65 9.03 3.69 11.20
CA PRO A 65 9.45 4.57 12.28
C PRO A 65 10.09 5.86 11.77
N LEU A 66 9.75 6.96 12.42
CA LEU A 66 10.27 8.31 12.15
C LEU A 66 9.85 8.87 10.78
N MET A 67 8.99 8.19 10.05
CA MET A 67 8.48 8.67 8.76
C MET A 67 6.99 8.97 8.91
N THR A 68 6.52 9.97 8.20
CA THR A 68 5.12 10.37 8.30
C THR A 68 4.25 9.83 7.18
N ASN A 69 4.86 9.40 6.08
CA ASN A 69 4.10 8.97 4.91
C ASN A 69 4.59 7.65 4.34
N ARG A 70 5.19 6.81 5.18
CA ARG A 70 5.69 5.50 4.77
C ARG A 70 5.12 4.40 5.64
N TRP A 71 4.88 3.26 5.03
CA TRP A 71 4.36 2.08 5.71
C TRP A 71 5.11 0.85 5.20
N GLU A 72 5.26 -0.12 6.08
CA GLU A 72 6.00 -1.33 5.78
C GLU A 72 5.26 -2.55 6.28
N GLY A 73 5.52 -3.68 5.67
CA GLY A 73 4.92 -4.94 6.06
C GLY A 73 5.65 -6.09 5.39
N PHE A 74 5.08 -7.28 5.54
CA PHE A 74 5.69 -8.49 5.00
C PHE A 74 4.68 -9.26 4.18
N VAL A 75 5.16 -9.86 3.10
CA VAL A 75 4.36 -10.75 2.27
C VAL A 75 4.90 -12.16 2.45
N PRO A 76 4.07 -13.12 2.88
CA PRO A 76 4.51 -14.51 2.94
C PRO A 76 4.58 -15.09 1.53
N VAL A 77 5.65 -15.80 1.24
CA VAL A 77 5.83 -16.46 -0.05
C VAL A 77 6.21 -17.90 0.22
N PRO A 78 5.40 -18.88 -0.21
CA PRO A 78 5.71 -20.28 0.04
C PRO A 78 6.92 -20.74 -0.73
N PRO A 79 7.58 -21.82 -0.25
CA PRO A 79 8.67 -22.41 -1.00
C PRO A 79 8.22 -22.80 -2.40
N GLY A 80 9.09 -22.58 -3.37
CA GLY A 80 8.79 -22.92 -4.75
C GLY A 80 8.14 -21.81 -5.55
N THR A 81 7.56 -20.82 -4.89
CA THR A 81 7.01 -19.66 -5.57
C THR A 81 8.12 -18.63 -5.78
N THR A 82 8.26 -18.15 -7.01
CA THR A 82 9.35 -17.23 -7.36
C THR A 82 8.84 -15.85 -7.75
N THR A 83 7.55 -15.70 -7.98
CA THR A 83 6.97 -14.44 -8.43
C THR A 83 5.65 -14.23 -7.73
N VAL A 84 5.48 -13.05 -7.16
CA VAL A 84 4.25 -12.66 -6.47
C VAL A 84 3.83 -11.29 -6.97
N ARG A 85 2.56 -11.18 -7.31
CA ARG A 85 1.98 -9.88 -7.66
C ARG A 85 1.24 -9.33 -6.46
N TYR A 86 1.41 -8.04 -6.22
CA TYR A 86 0.79 -7.41 -5.07
C TYR A 86 0.47 -5.96 -5.39
N HIS A 87 -0.42 -5.38 -4.60
CA HIS A 87 -0.69 -3.95 -4.66
C HIS A 87 -1.05 -3.48 -3.26
N TYR A 88 -1.17 -2.18 -3.10
CA TYR A 88 -1.52 -1.59 -1.82
C TYR A 88 -2.95 -1.09 -1.87
N LYS A 89 -3.66 -1.26 -0.77
CA LYS A 89 -4.99 -0.70 -0.60
C LYS A 89 -5.03 0.01 0.74
N PHE A 90 -5.27 1.31 0.71
CA PHE A 90 -5.32 2.13 1.91
C PHE A 90 -6.75 2.59 2.10
N ASP A 91 -7.33 2.19 3.22
CA ASP A 91 -8.62 2.71 3.67
C ASP A 91 -8.38 3.83 4.64
N PHE A 92 -9.18 4.88 4.58
CA PHE A 92 -8.98 6.04 5.43
C PHE A 92 -10.28 6.82 5.55
N GLU A 93 -10.23 7.86 6.38
CA GLU A 93 -11.31 8.82 6.50
C GLU A 93 -10.80 10.20 6.10
N TYR A 94 -11.70 10.99 5.57
CA TYR A 94 -11.44 12.39 5.31
C TYR A 94 -12.58 13.22 5.88
N ASN A 95 -12.30 14.49 6.18
CA ASN A 95 -13.31 15.39 6.70
C ASN A 95 -14.07 16.01 5.55
N ALA A 96 -15.39 15.84 5.57
CA ALA A 96 -16.30 16.44 4.59
C ALA A 96 -17.40 17.14 5.35
N PHE A 97 -17.48 18.44 5.20
CA PHE A 97 -18.50 19.25 5.87
C PHE A 97 -18.54 19.01 7.37
N GLY A 98 -17.35 18.91 7.97
CA GLY A 98 -17.20 18.70 9.41
C GLY A 98 -17.44 17.30 9.89
N LYS A 99 -17.65 16.34 8.99
CA LYS A 99 -17.87 14.94 9.36
C LYS A 99 -16.85 14.05 8.69
N PRO A 100 -16.34 13.02 9.41
CA PRO A 100 -15.48 12.04 8.76
C PRO A 100 -16.28 11.16 7.81
N LYS A 101 -15.70 10.91 6.64
CA LYS A 101 -16.27 10.02 5.65
C LYS A 101 -15.24 9.01 5.20
N PRO A 102 -15.64 7.74 4.99
CA PRO A 102 -14.70 6.73 4.53
C PRO A 102 -14.40 6.86 3.05
N ASP A 103 -13.19 6.47 2.69
CA ASP A 103 -12.77 6.38 1.31
C ASP A 103 -11.61 5.40 1.25
N SER A 104 -11.15 5.10 0.05
CA SER A 104 -10.01 4.23 -0.11
C SER A 104 -9.27 4.57 -1.40
N THR A 105 -8.02 4.13 -1.47
CA THR A 105 -7.21 4.30 -2.65
C THR A 105 -6.41 3.02 -2.87
N VAL A 106 -6.15 2.72 -4.13
CA VAL A 106 -5.49 1.48 -4.54
C VAL A 106 -4.33 1.85 -5.44
N SER A 107 -3.18 1.22 -5.20
CA SER A 107 -1.99 1.43 -6.01
C SER A 107 -2.05 0.61 -7.29
N PRO A 108 -1.15 0.88 -8.25
CA PRO A 108 -0.90 -0.06 -9.32
C PRO A 108 -0.41 -1.39 -8.78
N GLU A 109 -0.45 -2.41 -9.62
CA GLU A 109 0.07 -3.73 -9.27
C GLU A 109 1.57 -3.78 -9.50
N TYR A 110 2.28 -4.41 -8.56
CA TYR A 110 3.72 -4.59 -8.60
C TYR A 110 4.06 -6.06 -8.57
N THR A 111 5.28 -6.39 -8.97
CA THR A 111 5.77 -7.76 -8.98
C THR A 111 6.99 -7.89 -8.10
N LEU A 112 6.97 -8.88 -7.22
CA LEU A 112 8.10 -9.24 -6.37
C LEU A 112 8.68 -10.55 -6.90
N ARG A 113 9.99 -10.59 -7.09
CA ARG A 113 10.70 -11.77 -7.55
C ARG A 113 11.60 -12.29 -6.44
N ILE A 114 11.51 -13.58 -6.17
CA ILE A 114 12.31 -14.24 -5.14
C ILE A 114 13.37 -15.08 -5.84
N LYS A 115 14.64 -14.78 -5.56
CA LYS A 115 15.77 -15.47 -6.14
C LYS A 115 16.27 -16.56 -5.21
N GLY A 116 16.79 -17.61 -5.80
CA GLY A 116 17.40 -18.69 -5.04
C GLY A 116 16.42 -19.75 -4.63
N GLN A 117 16.89 -20.67 -3.83
CA GLN A 117 16.14 -21.85 -3.44
C GLN A 117 15.41 -21.68 -2.10
#